data_ec49711ddf153f79d23e176f46545dd5
#
_entry.id   ec49711ddf153f79d23e176f46545dd5
#
_cell.length_a   1.000
_cell.length_b   1.000
_cell.length_c   1.000
_cell.angle_alpha   90.00
_cell.angle_beta   90.00
_cell.angle_gamma   90.00
#
_symmetry.space_group_name_H-M   'P 1'
#
loop_
_entity.id
_entity.type
_entity.pdbx_description
1 polymer ?
#
loop_
_entity_poly.entity_id
_entity_poly.type
_entity_poly.pdbx_seq_one_letter_code
_entity_poly.pdbx_strand_id
1 'polypeptide(L)'
;VKKSSLEDRDRATQRTIMGIRYTMDRAGFSISVPYTFAEDVGSNIMTRVSEDPQYSENGVAIEIASFRKYEASSVAPHIIGELGAIDAKNWEKYKEKGYSYNDKVGKSGIEKACENELRGQDGTITYSVNSKGKILSSTVTKEPVAGNTVRLTIDKNIQLSAQAALAETVKSIPTATTGAAVAINIKTGGVLASANYPSYTYDQYKKDYKALADDPAHPLFDR
;
A
#
# COMPACT_ATOMS: atom_id res chain seq x y z
N VAL A 1 -11.34 -21.91 -17.95
CA VAL A 1 -9.89 -22.03 -18.26
C VAL A 1 -9.53 -23.51 -18.17
N LYS A 2 -9.07 -24.10 -19.30
CA LYS A 2 -8.76 -25.53 -19.40
C LYS A 2 -7.66 -25.92 -18.40
N LYS A 3 -7.88 -27.00 -17.65
CA LYS A 3 -6.97 -27.63 -16.69
C LYS A 3 -5.63 -28.14 -17.30
N SER A 4 -5.45 -28.04 -18.60
CA SER A 4 -4.51 -28.82 -19.39
C SER A 4 -3.09 -28.25 -19.56
N SER A 5 -2.66 -27.25 -18.78
CA SER A 5 -1.32 -26.66 -19.04
C SER A 5 -0.36 -26.60 -17.85
N LEU A 6 -0.71 -27.24 -16.73
CA LEU A 6 0.16 -27.21 -15.53
C LEU A 6 1.09 -28.45 -15.47
N GLU A 7 0.65 -29.59 -16.01
CA GLU A 7 1.36 -30.86 -15.86
C GLU A 7 2.70 -30.89 -16.58
N ASP A 8 2.85 -30.11 -17.68
CA ASP A 8 4.08 -30.02 -18.47
C ASP A 8 5.07 -28.95 -17.96
N ARG A 9 4.77 -28.29 -16.84
CA ARG A 9 5.60 -27.24 -16.28
C ARG A 9 6.40 -27.71 -15.07
N ASP A 10 7.59 -27.10 -14.86
CA ASP A 10 8.36 -27.38 -13.64
C ASP A 10 7.60 -27.02 -12.36
N ARG A 11 7.98 -27.65 -11.24
CA ARG A 11 7.27 -27.51 -9.95
C ARG A 11 7.24 -26.06 -9.42
N ALA A 12 8.27 -25.26 -9.71
CA ALA A 12 8.32 -23.86 -9.24
C ALA A 12 7.28 -23.02 -9.99
N THR A 13 7.22 -23.16 -11.32
CA THR A 13 6.22 -22.52 -12.17
C THR A 13 4.80 -22.97 -11.81
N GLN A 14 4.59 -24.27 -11.55
CA GLN A 14 3.28 -24.78 -11.09
C GLN A 14 2.85 -24.12 -9.81
N ARG A 15 3.73 -24.02 -8.79
CA ARG A 15 3.43 -23.36 -7.51
C ARG A 15 3.09 -21.89 -7.69
N THR A 16 3.83 -21.16 -8.51
CA THR A 16 3.58 -19.74 -8.81
C THR A 16 2.21 -19.55 -9.44
N ILE A 17 1.86 -20.34 -10.46
CA ILE A 17 0.57 -20.26 -11.13
C ILE A 17 -0.57 -20.61 -10.16
N MET A 18 -0.39 -21.65 -9.33
CA MET A 18 -1.41 -22.03 -8.32
C MET A 18 -1.57 -20.93 -7.26
N GLY A 19 -0.49 -20.32 -6.81
CA GLY A 19 -0.52 -19.19 -5.88
C GLY A 19 -1.29 -17.99 -6.45
N ILE A 20 -1.00 -17.60 -7.69
CA ILE A 20 -1.72 -16.52 -8.37
C ILE A 20 -3.21 -16.86 -8.51
N ARG A 21 -3.56 -18.05 -8.97
CA ARG A 21 -4.96 -18.47 -9.10
C ARG A 21 -5.70 -18.45 -7.76
N TYR A 22 -5.07 -18.91 -6.70
CA TYR A 22 -5.63 -18.89 -5.35
C TYR A 22 -5.89 -17.47 -4.86
N THR A 23 -4.94 -16.55 -5.08
CA THR A 23 -5.10 -15.14 -4.71
C THR A 23 -6.16 -14.43 -5.55
N MET A 24 -6.24 -14.72 -6.85
CA MET A 24 -7.28 -14.21 -7.74
C MET A 24 -8.68 -14.67 -7.30
N ASP A 25 -8.84 -15.94 -6.96
CA ASP A 25 -10.10 -16.51 -6.50
C ASP A 25 -10.54 -15.85 -5.18
N ARG A 26 -9.63 -15.70 -4.23
CA ARG A 26 -9.90 -15.00 -2.97
C ARG A 26 -10.21 -13.51 -3.13
N ALA A 27 -9.66 -12.86 -4.14
CA ALA A 27 -9.94 -11.47 -4.47
C ALA A 27 -11.27 -11.28 -5.24
N GLY A 28 -11.99 -12.37 -5.52
CA GLY A 28 -13.24 -12.32 -6.26
C GLY A 28 -13.07 -12.00 -7.74
N PHE A 29 -11.92 -12.38 -8.33
CA PHE A 29 -11.65 -12.15 -9.76
C PHE A 29 -12.77 -12.68 -10.65
N SER A 30 -13.26 -11.83 -11.54
CA SER A 30 -14.26 -12.16 -12.55
C SER A 30 -14.07 -11.28 -13.79
N ILE A 31 -14.89 -11.47 -14.82
CA ILE A 31 -14.89 -10.59 -16.01
C ILE A 31 -15.12 -9.12 -15.64
N SER A 32 -15.91 -8.86 -14.62
CA SER A 32 -16.24 -7.51 -14.15
C SER A 32 -15.38 -7.01 -12.99
N VAL A 33 -14.56 -7.86 -12.40
CA VAL A 33 -13.66 -7.51 -11.29
C VAL A 33 -12.24 -7.92 -11.68
N PRO A 34 -11.43 -6.99 -12.22
CA PRO A 34 -10.05 -7.27 -12.59
C PRO A 34 -9.20 -7.58 -11.36
N TYR A 35 -8.11 -8.31 -11.58
CA TYR A 35 -7.13 -8.64 -10.54
C TYR A 35 -5.79 -8.03 -10.89
N THR A 36 -5.26 -7.21 -10.00
CA THR A 36 -3.92 -6.62 -10.15
C THR A 36 -2.87 -7.61 -9.69
N PHE A 37 -2.06 -8.11 -10.60
CA PHE A 37 -0.98 -9.06 -10.28
C PHE A 37 0.40 -8.43 -10.07
N ALA A 38 0.61 -7.19 -10.47
CA ALA A 38 1.85 -6.46 -10.25
C ALA A 38 1.56 -4.96 -10.18
N GLU A 39 2.21 -4.28 -9.25
CA GLU A 39 2.17 -2.83 -9.08
C GLU A 39 3.58 -2.28 -9.38
N ASP A 40 3.69 -1.00 -9.76
CA ASP A 40 4.96 -0.29 -10.03
C ASP A 40 5.87 -1.01 -11.03
N VAL A 41 5.28 -1.50 -12.13
CA VAL A 41 6.02 -2.20 -13.17
C VAL A 41 6.87 -1.24 -14.00
N GLY A 42 8.12 -1.64 -14.28
CA GLY A 42 9.04 -0.82 -15.08
C GLY A 42 8.59 -0.66 -16.54
N SER A 43 9.08 0.40 -17.19
CA SER A 43 8.73 0.77 -18.57
C SER A 43 8.93 -0.37 -19.58
N ASN A 44 9.96 -1.19 -19.40
CA ASN A 44 10.22 -2.35 -20.25
C ASN A 44 9.09 -3.40 -20.22
N ILE A 45 8.48 -3.62 -19.04
CA ILE A 45 7.33 -4.52 -18.90
C ILE A 45 6.08 -3.86 -19.49
N MET A 46 5.89 -2.56 -19.25
CA MET A 46 4.79 -1.79 -19.82
C MET A 46 4.79 -1.87 -21.35
N THR A 47 5.93 -1.56 -21.99
CA THR A 47 6.10 -1.65 -23.45
C THR A 47 5.80 -3.06 -23.95
N ARG A 48 6.38 -4.08 -23.33
CA ARG A 48 6.19 -5.47 -23.73
C ARG A 48 4.72 -5.92 -23.65
N VAL A 49 4.02 -5.56 -22.58
CA VAL A 49 2.59 -5.92 -22.41
C VAL A 49 1.70 -5.14 -23.38
N SER A 50 2.07 -3.89 -23.71
CA SER A 50 1.30 -3.04 -24.63
C SER A 50 1.49 -3.42 -26.10
N GLU A 51 2.70 -3.85 -26.47
CA GLU A 51 3.05 -4.15 -27.86
C GLU A 51 2.73 -5.59 -28.29
N ASP A 52 2.72 -6.54 -27.36
CA ASP A 52 2.44 -7.95 -27.66
C ASP A 52 0.94 -8.24 -27.56
N PRO A 53 0.26 -8.48 -28.70
CA PRO A 53 -1.16 -8.76 -28.73
C PRO A 53 -1.60 -9.96 -27.89
N GLN A 54 -0.68 -10.88 -27.61
CA GLN A 54 -0.94 -12.05 -26.78
C GLN A 54 -1.47 -11.67 -25.39
N TYR A 55 -0.98 -10.58 -24.79
CA TYR A 55 -1.44 -10.13 -23.48
C TYR A 55 -2.86 -9.59 -23.53
N SER A 56 -3.14 -8.65 -24.43
CA SER A 56 -4.49 -8.06 -24.55
C SER A 56 -5.54 -9.08 -25.00
N GLU A 57 -5.17 -10.03 -25.88
CA GLU A 57 -6.04 -11.14 -26.31
C GLU A 57 -6.42 -12.10 -25.17
N ASN A 58 -5.59 -12.19 -24.13
CA ASN A 58 -5.85 -12.98 -22.92
C ASN A 58 -6.36 -12.13 -21.75
N GLY A 59 -6.76 -10.88 -21.98
CA GLY A 59 -7.39 -10.01 -20.99
C GLY A 59 -6.40 -9.38 -20.00
N VAL A 60 -5.10 -9.28 -20.37
CA VAL A 60 -4.09 -8.57 -19.58
C VAL A 60 -4.01 -7.13 -20.10
N ALA A 61 -4.10 -6.16 -19.20
CA ALA A 61 -4.00 -4.74 -19.50
C ALA A 61 -3.04 -4.03 -18.54
N ILE A 62 -2.49 -2.91 -18.99
CA ILE A 62 -1.76 -1.96 -18.16
C ILE A 62 -2.72 -0.85 -17.79
N GLU A 63 -2.77 -0.52 -16.50
CA GLU A 63 -3.54 0.59 -15.97
C GLU A 63 -2.63 1.55 -15.22
N ILE A 64 -2.92 2.84 -15.31
CA ILE A 64 -2.24 3.87 -14.54
C ILE A 64 -3.03 4.05 -13.25
N ALA A 65 -2.37 3.73 -12.13
CA ALA A 65 -2.96 3.86 -10.81
C ALA A 65 -2.04 4.68 -9.89
N SER A 66 -2.63 5.41 -8.96
CA SER A 66 -1.88 6.07 -7.89
C SER A 66 -1.55 5.06 -6.80
N PHE A 67 -0.30 5.02 -6.36
CA PHE A 67 0.10 4.20 -5.23
C PHE A 67 0.90 5.00 -4.21
N ARG A 68 0.88 4.56 -2.96
CA ARG A 68 1.61 5.20 -1.88
C ARG A 68 3.07 4.77 -1.88
N LYS A 69 3.99 5.73 -1.98
CA LYS A 69 5.43 5.53 -1.85
C LYS A 69 5.95 6.28 -0.62
N TYR A 70 6.61 5.57 0.25
CA TYR A 70 7.27 6.15 1.43
C TYR A 70 8.75 6.34 1.11
N GLU A 71 9.16 7.52 0.69
CA GLU A 71 10.54 7.82 0.27
C GLU A 71 11.56 7.69 1.41
N ALA A 72 11.11 7.90 2.64
CA ALA A 72 11.93 7.79 3.83
C ALA A 72 11.27 6.80 4.81
N SER A 73 11.49 5.52 4.58
CA SER A 73 10.77 4.43 5.25
C SER A 73 10.92 4.41 6.79
N SER A 74 11.93 5.09 7.34
CA SER A 74 12.18 5.21 8.79
C SER A 74 11.66 6.51 9.44
N VAL A 75 11.20 7.49 8.65
CA VAL A 75 10.78 8.78 9.21
C VAL A 75 9.38 8.69 9.78
N ALA A 76 9.27 8.82 11.09
CA ALA A 76 8.03 8.95 11.84
C ALA A 76 6.90 7.97 11.43
N PRO A 77 7.15 6.64 11.32
CA PRO A 77 6.15 5.69 10.81
C PRO A 77 4.88 5.70 11.66
N HIS A 78 4.98 5.89 12.96
CA HIS A 78 3.82 5.97 13.86
C HIS A 78 2.93 7.19 13.59
N ILE A 79 3.54 8.33 13.18
CA ILE A 79 2.80 9.56 12.88
C ILE A 79 2.16 9.48 11.51
N ILE A 80 2.92 9.11 10.50
CA ILE A 80 2.42 9.02 9.13
C ILE A 80 1.34 7.94 9.06
N GLY A 81 1.57 6.81 9.72
CA GLY A 81 0.63 5.69 9.73
C GLY A 81 0.75 4.83 8.48
N GLU A 82 -0.22 3.99 8.26
CA GLU A 82 -0.19 2.94 7.26
C GLU A 82 -1.51 2.79 6.52
N LEU A 83 -1.42 2.25 5.31
CA LEU A 83 -2.56 1.81 4.52
C LEU A 83 -2.79 0.32 4.67
N GLY A 84 -4.05 -0.08 4.73
CA GLY A 84 -4.43 -1.49 4.75
C GLY A 84 -5.74 -1.74 4.02
N ALA A 85 -6.05 -3.02 3.78
CA ALA A 85 -7.32 -3.41 3.17
C ALA A 85 -8.51 -3.01 4.04
N ILE A 86 -9.64 -2.76 3.42
CA ILE A 86 -10.88 -2.47 4.14
C ILE A 86 -11.33 -3.73 4.89
N ASP A 87 -11.59 -3.58 6.19
CA ASP A 87 -12.09 -4.68 7.00
C ASP A 87 -13.53 -5.03 6.61
N ALA A 88 -13.85 -6.31 6.56
CA ALA A 88 -15.19 -6.78 6.20
C ALA A 88 -16.30 -6.13 7.07
N LYS A 89 -16.00 -5.84 8.35
CA LYS A 89 -16.93 -5.18 9.28
C LYS A 89 -17.27 -3.74 8.88
N ASN A 90 -16.35 -3.08 8.17
CA ASN A 90 -16.47 -1.67 7.78
C ASN A 90 -16.83 -1.52 6.30
N TRP A 91 -16.97 -2.61 5.56
CA TRP A 91 -17.14 -2.60 4.11
C TRP A 91 -18.35 -1.75 3.68
N GLU A 92 -19.53 -1.96 4.27
CA GLU A 92 -20.73 -1.20 3.89
C GLU A 92 -20.53 0.32 4.02
N LYS A 93 -19.89 0.77 5.10
CA LYS A 93 -19.57 2.19 5.33
C LYS A 93 -18.64 2.76 4.25
N TYR A 94 -17.65 1.99 3.81
CA TYR A 94 -16.71 2.43 2.78
C TYR A 94 -17.33 2.36 1.39
N LYS A 95 -18.14 1.35 1.13
CA LYS A 95 -18.91 1.21 -0.11
C LYS A 95 -19.83 2.42 -0.37
N GLU A 96 -20.56 2.89 0.65
CA GLU A 96 -21.38 4.09 0.58
C GLU A 96 -20.57 5.36 0.23
N LYS A 97 -19.29 5.38 0.60
CA LYS A 97 -18.35 6.45 0.24
C LYS A 97 -17.69 6.27 -1.13
N GLY A 98 -18.10 5.27 -1.90
CA GLY A 98 -17.59 5.00 -3.24
C GLY A 98 -16.25 4.27 -3.28
N TYR A 99 -15.89 3.51 -2.23
CA TYR A 99 -14.71 2.64 -2.25
C TYR A 99 -15.00 1.33 -2.96
N SER A 100 -13.99 0.80 -3.64
CA SER A 100 -13.98 -0.56 -4.14
C SER A 100 -13.50 -1.55 -3.05
N TYR A 101 -13.92 -2.80 -3.12
CA TYR A 101 -13.59 -3.80 -2.09
C TYR A 101 -12.08 -4.01 -1.88
N ASN A 102 -11.31 -3.85 -2.95
CA ASN A 102 -9.86 -4.03 -2.94
C ASN A 102 -9.09 -2.74 -2.63
N ASP A 103 -9.77 -1.62 -2.35
CA ASP A 103 -9.11 -0.37 -2.01
C ASP A 103 -8.37 -0.49 -0.69
N LYS A 104 -7.28 0.27 -0.60
CA LYS A 104 -6.52 0.45 0.64
C LYS A 104 -6.96 1.76 1.29
N VAL A 105 -7.10 1.75 2.61
CA VAL A 105 -7.51 2.90 3.41
C VAL A 105 -6.53 3.13 4.54
N GLY A 106 -6.43 4.34 5.04
CA GLY A 106 -5.63 4.68 6.21
C GLY A 106 -6.08 3.91 7.44
N LYS A 107 -5.18 3.14 8.04
CA LYS A 107 -5.43 2.35 9.26
C LYS A 107 -5.01 3.08 10.52
N SER A 108 -3.97 3.88 10.44
CA SER A 108 -3.39 4.62 11.56
C SER A 108 -2.83 5.97 11.12
N GLY A 109 -2.43 6.80 12.08
CA GLY A 109 -1.72 8.05 11.87
C GLY A 109 -2.44 9.05 10.95
N ILE A 110 -1.66 9.83 10.24
CA ILE A 110 -2.13 10.84 9.29
C ILE A 110 -2.85 10.22 8.10
N GLU A 111 -2.41 9.04 7.64
CA GLU A 111 -3.11 8.32 6.55
C GLU A 111 -4.58 8.09 6.91
N LYS A 112 -4.88 7.74 8.17
CA LYS A 112 -6.25 7.55 8.65
C LYS A 112 -6.96 8.87 8.94
N ALA A 113 -6.27 9.81 9.60
CA ALA A 113 -6.86 11.07 10.03
C ALA A 113 -7.24 11.96 8.85
N CYS A 114 -6.42 11.96 7.79
CA CYS A 114 -6.57 12.76 6.58
C CYS A 114 -6.99 11.92 5.37
N GLU A 115 -7.63 10.76 5.58
CA GLU A 115 -8.07 9.87 4.50
C GLU A 115 -8.93 10.59 3.46
N ASN A 116 -9.85 11.46 3.89
CA ASN A 116 -10.74 12.17 2.99
C ASN A 116 -10.00 13.18 2.10
N GLU A 117 -8.94 13.79 2.62
CA GLU A 117 -8.10 14.74 1.91
C GLU A 117 -7.09 14.05 0.98
N LEU A 118 -6.52 12.94 1.46
CA LEU A 118 -5.47 12.21 0.75
C LEU A 118 -6.05 11.33 -0.36
N ARG A 119 -7.28 10.85 -0.21
CA ARG A 119 -7.96 10.07 -1.23
C ARG A 119 -8.36 10.98 -2.40
N GLY A 120 -7.99 10.58 -3.62
CA GLY A 120 -8.53 11.17 -4.84
C GLY A 120 -9.94 10.65 -5.15
N GLN A 121 -10.35 10.89 -6.36
CA GLN A 121 -11.55 10.29 -6.93
C GLN A 121 -11.13 9.33 -8.04
N ASP A 122 -11.66 8.12 -7.99
CA ASP A 122 -11.37 7.11 -8.99
C ASP A 122 -11.94 7.52 -10.34
N GLY A 123 -11.16 7.27 -11.40
CA GLY A 123 -11.64 7.32 -12.76
C GLY A 123 -12.48 6.08 -13.09
N THR A 124 -13.09 6.10 -14.26
CA THR A 124 -13.83 4.95 -14.78
C THR A 124 -13.42 4.70 -16.23
N ILE A 125 -13.00 3.47 -16.50
CA ILE A 125 -12.70 3.00 -17.85
C ILE A 125 -13.76 1.97 -18.23
N THR A 126 -14.40 2.17 -19.38
CA THR A 126 -15.34 1.20 -19.94
C THR A 126 -14.64 0.38 -21.00
N TYR A 127 -14.62 -0.93 -20.84
CA TYR A 127 -14.09 -1.86 -21.82
C TYR A 127 -15.23 -2.47 -22.65
N SER A 128 -15.10 -2.44 -23.97
CA SER A 128 -15.93 -3.26 -24.87
C SER A 128 -15.22 -4.59 -25.07
N VAL A 129 -15.92 -5.68 -24.76
CA VAL A 129 -15.35 -7.04 -24.87
C VAL A 129 -16.22 -7.92 -25.77
N ASN A 130 -15.59 -8.86 -26.47
CA ASN A 130 -16.34 -9.87 -27.23
C ASN A 130 -16.82 -11.02 -26.31
N SER A 131 -17.57 -11.97 -26.89
CA SER A 131 -18.09 -13.15 -26.17
C SER A 131 -17.01 -14.06 -25.55
N LYS A 132 -15.74 -13.89 -25.95
CA LYS A 132 -14.60 -14.66 -25.41
C LYS A 132 -13.81 -13.87 -24.35
N GLY A 133 -14.28 -12.66 -23.99
CA GLY A 133 -13.60 -11.81 -23.01
C GLY A 133 -12.42 -10.98 -23.58
N LYS A 134 -12.17 -11.02 -24.90
CA LYS A 134 -11.14 -10.19 -25.53
C LYS A 134 -11.57 -8.72 -25.54
N ILE A 135 -10.71 -7.83 -25.08
CA ILE A 135 -10.93 -6.38 -25.12
C ILE A 135 -10.86 -5.90 -26.57
N LEU A 136 -11.94 -5.28 -27.05
CA LEU A 136 -12.06 -4.69 -28.38
C LEU A 136 -11.72 -3.21 -28.39
N SER A 137 -12.13 -2.49 -27.36
CA SER A 137 -11.84 -1.07 -27.15
C SER A 137 -11.92 -0.71 -25.69
N SER A 138 -11.27 0.39 -25.30
CA SER A 138 -11.40 1.01 -23.99
C SER A 138 -11.69 2.50 -24.15
N THR A 139 -12.56 3.02 -23.30
CA THR A 139 -12.90 4.45 -23.27
C THR A 139 -12.88 4.92 -21.82
N VAL A 140 -12.13 5.98 -21.54
CA VAL A 140 -12.15 6.66 -20.24
C VAL A 140 -13.47 7.43 -20.17
N THR A 141 -14.38 7.02 -19.29
CA THR A 141 -15.68 7.67 -19.10
C THR A 141 -15.67 8.69 -17.98
N LYS A 142 -14.71 8.57 -17.06
CA LYS A 142 -14.46 9.54 -15.99
C LYS A 142 -12.96 9.59 -15.74
N GLU A 143 -12.38 10.79 -15.78
CA GLU A 143 -10.96 10.99 -15.44
C GLU A 143 -10.76 10.87 -13.92
N PRO A 144 -9.66 10.26 -13.46
CA PRO A 144 -9.30 10.24 -12.06
C PRO A 144 -8.87 11.63 -11.58
N VAL A 145 -9.20 11.96 -10.33
CA VAL A 145 -8.78 13.20 -9.68
C VAL A 145 -7.86 12.84 -8.52
N ALA A 146 -6.66 13.42 -8.52
CA ALA A 146 -5.70 13.21 -7.43
C ALA A 146 -6.21 13.77 -6.10
N GLY A 147 -5.82 13.15 -4.99
CA GLY A 147 -6.09 13.67 -3.66
C GLY A 147 -5.29 14.93 -3.35
N ASN A 148 -5.65 15.59 -2.26
CA ASN A 148 -4.98 16.79 -1.80
C ASN A 148 -3.64 16.47 -1.11
N THR A 149 -2.76 17.48 -1.05
CA THR A 149 -1.51 17.38 -0.31
C THR A 149 -1.73 17.79 1.15
N VAL A 150 -1.32 16.95 2.08
CA VAL A 150 -1.28 17.26 3.51
C VAL A 150 0.15 17.61 3.91
N ARG A 151 0.36 18.80 4.46
CA ARG A 151 1.66 19.26 4.94
C ARG A 151 1.70 19.22 6.46
N LEU A 152 2.67 18.52 6.99
CA LEU A 152 2.89 18.39 8.45
C LEU A 152 3.88 19.47 8.93
N THR A 153 3.84 19.76 10.23
CA THR A 153 4.84 20.60 10.91
C THR A 153 6.12 19.84 11.25
N ILE A 154 6.11 18.51 11.11
CA ILE A 154 7.28 17.65 11.32
C ILE A 154 8.40 18.06 10.37
N ASP A 155 9.58 18.33 10.93
CA ASP A 155 10.80 18.52 10.16
C ASP A 155 11.54 17.20 10.05
N LYS A 156 11.78 16.76 8.81
CA LYS A 156 12.41 15.46 8.52
C LYS A 156 13.77 15.30 9.20
N ASN A 157 14.60 16.35 9.22
CA ASN A 157 15.95 16.26 9.75
C ASN A 157 15.95 16.24 11.29
N ILE A 158 15.10 17.08 11.91
CA ILE A 158 14.90 17.07 13.36
C ILE A 158 14.33 15.73 13.81
N GLN A 159 13.37 15.18 13.08
CA GLN A 159 12.80 13.87 13.36
C GLN A 159 13.84 12.75 13.34
N LEU A 160 14.66 12.67 12.29
CA LEU A 160 15.71 11.67 12.18
C LEU A 160 16.75 11.80 13.29
N SER A 161 17.17 13.05 13.62
CA SER A 161 18.11 13.32 14.69
C SER A 161 17.52 12.92 16.05
N ALA A 162 16.26 13.21 16.32
CA ALA A 162 15.56 12.83 17.53
C ALA A 162 15.45 11.31 17.66
N GLN A 163 15.11 10.60 16.59
CA GLN A 163 15.05 9.13 16.58
C GLN A 163 16.42 8.50 16.89
N ALA A 164 17.49 9.01 16.26
CA ALA A 164 18.84 8.51 16.47
C ALA A 164 19.31 8.75 17.91
N ALA A 165 19.16 9.98 18.42
CA ALA A 165 19.55 10.34 19.78
C ALA A 165 18.76 9.55 20.84
N LEU A 166 17.46 9.37 20.63
CA LEU A 166 16.62 8.56 21.52
C LEU A 166 17.07 7.10 21.56
N ALA A 167 17.32 6.51 20.38
CA ALA A 167 17.78 5.13 20.27
C ALA A 167 19.13 4.91 20.95
N GLU A 168 20.07 5.85 20.78
CA GLU A 168 21.39 5.82 21.45
C GLU A 168 21.25 5.95 22.98
N THR A 169 20.44 6.90 23.43
CA THR A 169 20.19 7.13 24.86
C THR A 169 19.57 5.90 25.53
N VAL A 170 18.50 5.33 24.96
CA VAL A 170 17.86 4.15 25.54
C VAL A 170 18.82 2.97 25.61
N LYS A 171 19.63 2.75 24.56
CA LYS A 171 20.63 1.67 24.55
C LYS A 171 21.76 1.87 25.58
N SER A 172 22.06 3.12 25.92
CA SER A 172 23.11 3.42 26.93
C SER A 172 22.66 3.19 28.36
N ILE A 173 21.37 3.07 28.63
CA ILE A 173 20.78 2.87 29.94
C ILE A 173 20.43 1.38 30.13
N PRO A 174 21.15 0.61 30.97
CA PRO A 174 20.93 -0.85 31.03
C PRO A 174 19.53 -1.31 31.41
N THR A 175 18.78 -0.47 32.13
CA THR A 175 17.41 -0.77 32.59
C THR A 175 16.31 -0.22 31.64
N ALA A 176 16.67 0.60 30.66
CA ALA A 176 15.72 1.18 29.74
C ALA A 176 15.53 0.26 28.51
N THR A 177 14.30 -0.03 28.18
CA THR A 177 13.92 -0.81 26.99
C THR A 177 13.14 0.02 25.97
N THR A 178 12.55 1.12 26.43
CA THR A 178 11.67 1.97 25.62
C THR A 178 11.91 3.45 25.92
N GLY A 179 11.50 4.31 25.00
CA GLY A 179 11.56 5.76 25.20
C GLY A 179 10.72 6.52 24.19
N ALA A 180 10.39 7.75 24.51
CA ALA A 180 9.72 8.70 23.61
C ALA A 180 10.36 10.09 23.77
N ALA A 181 10.35 10.87 22.68
CA ALA A 181 10.83 12.25 22.68
C ALA A 181 9.98 13.09 21.71
N VAL A 182 9.58 14.28 22.16
CA VAL A 182 8.80 15.23 21.36
C VAL A 182 9.50 16.59 21.35
N ALA A 183 9.64 17.17 20.16
CA ALA A 183 10.14 18.53 19.98
C ALA A 183 9.02 19.43 19.45
N ILE A 184 8.77 20.55 20.13
CA ILE A 184 7.70 21.49 19.78
C ILE A 184 8.30 22.89 19.57
N ASN A 185 7.85 23.54 18.50
CA ASN A 185 8.15 24.94 18.28
C ASN A 185 7.29 25.81 19.22
N ILE A 186 7.91 26.41 20.21
CA ILE A 186 7.21 27.20 21.25
C ILE A 186 6.52 28.44 20.72
N LYS A 187 6.92 28.96 19.55
CA LYS A 187 6.31 30.16 18.94
C LYS A 187 5.05 29.82 18.15
N THR A 188 4.99 28.65 17.55
CA THR A 188 3.88 28.26 16.66
C THR A 188 3.00 27.16 17.23
N GLY A 189 3.49 26.44 18.28
CA GLY A 189 2.84 25.26 18.82
C GLY A 189 2.99 24.01 17.93
N GLY A 190 3.68 24.13 16.77
CA GLY A 190 3.84 23.03 15.83
C GLY A 190 4.80 21.96 16.35
N VAL A 191 4.42 20.69 16.23
CA VAL A 191 5.30 19.56 16.54
C VAL A 191 6.35 19.42 15.43
N LEU A 192 7.63 19.53 15.78
CA LEU A 192 8.76 19.40 14.85
C LEU A 192 9.28 17.97 14.75
N ALA A 193 9.20 17.22 15.84
CA ALA A 193 9.55 15.80 15.88
C ALA A 193 8.76 15.09 16.98
N SER A 194 8.44 13.82 16.74
CA SER A 194 7.92 12.88 17.74
C SER A 194 8.55 11.53 17.45
N ALA A 195 9.46 11.11 18.33
CA ALA A 195 10.26 9.90 18.18
C ALA A 195 9.89 8.88 19.24
N ASN A 196 9.76 7.64 18.81
CA ASN A 196 9.53 6.46 19.64
C ASN A 196 10.70 5.48 19.53
N TYR A 197 11.01 4.77 20.60
CA TYR A 197 11.96 3.67 20.61
C TYR A 197 11.43 2.51 21.48
N PRO A 198 11.50 1.26 20.99
CA PRO A 198 11.86 0.87 19.63
C PRO A 198 10.85 1.38 18.59
N SER A 199 11.26 1.40 17.33
CA SER A 199 10.46 1.81 16.19
C SER A 199 10.66 0.82 15.05
N TYR A 200 9.93 1.01 13.96
CA TYR A 200 10.01 0.18 12.77
C TYR A 200 10.19 1.04 11.51
N THR A 201 10.43 0.37 10.37
CA THR A 201 10.40 1.00 9.05
C THR A 201 9.22 0.44 8.25
N TYR A 202 8.73 1.19 7.27
CA TYR A 202 7.68 0.69 6.36
C TYR A 202 8.10 -0.55 5.60
N ASP A 203 9.39 -0.69 5.28
CA ASP A 203 9.92 -1.88 4.60
C ASP A 203 9.86 -3.10 5.50
N GLN A 204 10.20 -2.96 6.80
CA GLN A 204 10.02 -4.03 7.79
C GLN A 204 8.55 -4.38 7.97
N TYR A 205 7.68 -3.38 8.08
CA TYR A 205 6.25 -3.58 8.23
C TYR A 205 5.64 -4.37 7.06
N LYS A 206 6.00 -4.01 5.83
CA LYS A 206 5.54 -4.72 4.63
C LYS A 206 6.10 -6.13 4.52
N LYS A 207 7.37 -6.32 4.91
CA LYS A 207 8.08 -7.58 4.75
C LYS A 207 7.67 -8.63 5.77
N ASP A 208 7.57 -8.25 7.02
CA ASP A 208 7.29 -9.17 8.13
C ASP A 208 6.56 -8.49 9.28
N TYR A 209 5.30 -8.16 9.05
CA TYR A 209 4.41 -7.61 10.09
C TYR A 209 4.33 -8.50 11.32
N LYS A 210 4.32 -9.83 11.12
CA LYS A 210 4.17 -10.77 12.22
C LYS A 210 5.37 -10.73 13.16
N ALA A 211 6.58 -10.64 12.62
CA ALA A 211 7.79 -10.51 13.46
C ALA A 211 7.75 -9.23 14.30
N LEU A 212 7.27 -8.11 13.74
CA LEU A 212 7.11 -6.86 14.50
C LEU A 212 5.99 -6.94 15.55
N ALA A 213 4.91 -7.64 15.27
CA ALA A 213 3.78 -7.78 16.19
C ALA A 213 4.12 -8.71 17.36
N ASP A 214 4.90 -9.75 17.09
CA ASP A 214 5.34 -10.75 18.09
C ASP A 214 6.60 -10.30 18.85
N ASP A 215 7.24 -9.19 18.48
CA ASP A 215 8.44 -8.66 19.13
C ASP A 215 8.11 -8.19 20.55
N PRO A 216 8.75 -8.74 21.59
CA PRO A 216 8.52 -8.35 22.98
C PRO A 216 8.90 -6.89 23.31
N ALA A 217 9.68 -6.23 22.45
CA ALA A 217 9.97 -4.81 22.56
C ALA A 217 8.82 -3.92 22.04
N HIS A 218 7.82 -4.51 21.38
CA HIS A 218 6.61 -3.85 20.87
C HIS A 218 6.90 -2.61 20.01
N PRO A 219 7.67 -2.73 18.92
CA PRO A 219 8.06 -1.59 18.07
C PRO A 219 6.86 -0.92 17.35
N LEU A 220 5.72 -1.61 17.25
CA LEU A 220 4.49 -1.08 16.65
C LEU A 220 3.70 -0.17 17.59
N PHE A 221 4.02 -0.13 18.89
CA PHE A 221 3.30 0.73 19.82
C PHE A 221 3.77 2.19 19.69
N ASP A 222 2.80 3.09 19.58
CA ASP A 222 3.02 4.53 19.72
C ASP A 222 3.12 4.88 21.20
N ARG A 223 4.16 5.63 21.61
CA ARG A 223 4.49 5.94 23.00
C ARG A 223 4.55 7.44 23.24
#